data_3bba7b37efce925365633c8d35e6f654
#
_entry.id   3bba7b37efce925365633c8d35e6f654
#
_cell.length_a   1.000
_cell.length_b   1.000
_cell.length_c   1.000
_cell.angle_alpha   90.00
_cell.angle_beta   90.00
_cell.angle_gamma   90.00
#
_symmetry.space_group_name_H-M   'P 1'
#
loop_
_entity.id
_entity.type
_entity.pdbx_description
1 polymer ?
#
loop_
_entity_poly.entity_id
_entity_poly.type
_entity_poly.pdbx_seq_one_letter_code
_entity_poly.pdbx_strand_id
1 'polypeptide(L)' 'MDARIVEAVGRMHVARITGQMLAAEAGYNSSYVSEVMNGKRGTEKTIQNILDALSRLEVKQAERKEA' A
#
# COMPACT_ATOMS: atom_id res chain seq x y z
N MET A 1 -12.56 -9.89 -5.48
CA MET A 1 -11.62 -8.87 -5.01
C MET A 1 -10.79 -8.35 -6.17
N ASP A 2 -10.44 -7.09 -6.14
CA ASP A 2 -9.63 -6.47 -7.19
C ASP A 2 -8.23 -7.10 -7.25
N ALA A 3 -7.83 -7.54 -8.44
CA ALA A 3 -6.52 -8.18 -8.62
C ALA A 3 -5.36 -7.27 -8.24
N ARG A 4 -5.52 -5.95 -8.41
CA ARG A 4 -4.49 -4.98 -8.03
C ARG A 4 -4.27 -4.97 -6.52
N ILE A 5 -5.34 -5.15 -5.75
CA ILE A 5 -5.27 -5.20 -4.28
C ILE A 5 -4.55 -6.48 -3.85
N VAL A 6 -4.90 -7.61 -4.45
CA VAL A 6 -4.24 -8.90 -4.14
C VAL A 6 -2.73 -8.81 -4.42
N GLU A 7 -2.37 -8.25 -5.56
CA GLU A 7 -0.97 -8.06 -5.92
C GLU A 7 -0.27 -7.12 -4.94
N ALA A 8 -0.93 -6.02 -4.56
CA ALA A 8 -0.38 -5.04 -3.63
C ALA A 8 -0.07 -5.67 -2.27
N VAL A 9 -0.97 -6.53 -1.76
CA VAL A 9 -0.75 -7.22 -0.49
C VAL A 9 0.51 -8.08 -0.56
N GLY A 10 0.71 -8.80 -1.66
CA GLY A 10 1.92 -9.60 -1.86
C GLY A 10 3.17 -8.74 -1.90
N ARG A 11 3.13 -7.62 -2.60
CA ARG A 11 4.25 -6.68 -2.70
C ARG A 11 4.61 -6.09 -1.33
N MET A 12 3.60 -5.72 -0.53
CA MET A 12 3.80 -5.22 0.82
C MET A 12 4.53 -6.26 1.67
N HIS A 13 4.08 -7.50 1.58
CA HIS A 13 4.66 -8.58 2.37
C HIS A 13 6.15 -8.78 2.01
N VAL A 14 6.45 -8.83 0.73
CA VAL A 14 7.83 -9.02 0.26
C VAL A 14 8.73 -7.85 0.68
N ALA A 15 8.24 -6.63 0.58
CA ALA A 15 9.00 -5.42 0.91
C ALA A 15 8.95 -5.05 2.39
N ARG A 16 8.21 -5.81 3.20
CA ARG A 16 8.02 -5.54 4.63
C ARG A 16 7.40 -4.17 4.88
N ILE A 17 6.42 -3.84 4.08
CA ILE A 17 5.65 -2.60 4.21
C ILE A 17 4.36 -2.90 4.96
N THR A 18 4.11 -2.17 6.05
CA THR A 18 2.90 -2.36 6.85
C THR A 18 1.78 -1.47 6.34
N GLY A 19 0.54 -1.79 6.74
CA GLY A 19 -0.61 -0.95 6.43
C GLY A 19 -0.47 0.47 7.00
N GLN A 20 0.16 0.61 8.16
CA GLN A 20 0.41 1.92 8.77
C GLN A 20 1.38 2.74 7.94
N MET A 21 2.44 2.12 7.45
CA MET A 21 3.41 2.78 6.56
C MET A 21 2.70 3.25 5.28
N LEU A 22 1.91 2.37 4.70
CA LEU A 22 1.18 2.68 3.47
C LEU A 22 0.19 3.83 3.69
N ALA A 23 -0.54 3.81 4.80
CA ALA A 23 -1.50 4.86 5.13
C ALA A 23 -0.80 6.22 5.30
N ALA A 24 0.32 6.23 6.01
CA ALA A 24 1.09 7.46 6.21
C ALA A 24 1.60 8.02 4.88
N GLU A 25 2.10 7.16 4.02
CA GLU A 25 2.62 7.58 2.71
C GLU A 25 1.50 8.10 1.81
N ALA A 26 0.33 7.46 1.83
CA ALA A 26 -0.80 7.84 1.00
C ALA A 26 -1.62 9.01 1.55
N GLY A 27 -1.42 9.34 2.83
CA GLY A 27 -2.18 10.39 3.49
C GLY A 27 -3.57 9.96 3.95
N TYR A 28 -3.75 8.67 4.25
CA TYR A 28 -5.02 8.12 4.72
C TYR A 28 -4.89 7.59 6.15
N ASN A 29 -6.06 7.35 6.76
CA ASN A 29 -6.15 6.67 8.04
C ASN A 29 -5.84 5.18 7.85
N SER A 30 -5.11 4.57 8.78
CA SER A 30 -4.72 3.17 8.66
C SER A 30 -5.92 2.21 8.65
N SER A 31 -6.98 2.54 9.40
CA SER A 31 -8.20 1.74 9.39
C SER A 31 -8.87 1.74 8.02
N TYR A 32 -8.88 2.90 7.36
CA TYR A 32 -9.44 3.03 6.03
C TYR A 32 -8.63 2.21 5.02
N VAL A 33 -7.31 2.32 5.08
CA VAL A 33 -6.43 1.55 4.19
C VAL A 33 -6.65 0.05 4.39
N SER A 34 -6.78 -0.38 5.65
CA SER A 34 -7.07 -1.78 5.96
C SER A 34 -8.37 -2.25 5.29
N GLU A 35 -9.43 -1.43 5.36
CA GLU A 35 -10.70 -1.77 4.73
C GLU A 35 -10.59 -1.83 3.21
N VAL A 36 -9.84 -0.91 2.61
CA VAL A 36 -9.60 -0.92 1.16
C VAL A 36 -8.83 -2.19 0.76
N MET A 37 -7.80 -2.54 1.52
CA MET A 37 -6.99 -3.72 1.24
C MET A 37 -7.76 -5.03 1.44
N ASN A 38 -8.81 -5.00 2.24
CA ASN A 38 -9.70 -6.15 2.42
C ASN A 38 -10.86 -6.16 1.43
N GLY A 39 -10.90 -5.22 0.50
CA GLY A 39 -11.93 -5.16 -0.53
C GLY A 39 -13.28 -4.63 -0.06
N LYS A 40 -13.34 -4.01 1.11
CA LYS A 40 -14.60 -3.53 1.70
C LYS A 40 -14.92 -2.09 1.34
N ARG A 41 -13.94 -1.30 0.99
CA ARG A 41 -14.11 0.12 0.70
C ARG A 41 -13.13 0.54 -0.39
N GLY A 42 -13.31 1.77 -0.85
CA GLY A 42 -12.37 2.40 -1.76
C GLY A 42 -12.96 2.70 -3.12
N THR A 43 -12.56 3.82 -3.66
CA THR A 43 -12.87 4.23 -5.02
C THR A 43 -11.68 3.90 -5.91
N GLU A 44 -11.86 4.01 -7.21
CA GLU A 44 -10.75 3.84 -8.16
C GLU A 44 -9.60 4.78 -7.83
N LYS A 45 -9.91 6.03 -7.51
CA LYS A 45 -8.90 7.03 -7.16
C LYS A 45 -8.12 6.63 -5.90
N THR A 46 -8.82 6.15 -4.88
CA THR A 46 -8.19 5.70 -3.64
C THR A 46 -7.24 4.55 -3.89
N ILE A 47 -7.69 3.56 -4.69
CA ILE A 47 -6.86 2.41 -5.03
C ILE A 47 -5.59 2.86 -5.74
N GLN A 48 -5.72 3.76 -6.72
CA GLN A 48 -4.56 4.28 -7.43
C GLN A 48 -3.61 5.04 -6.50
N ASN A 49 -4.14 5.87 -5.60
CA ASN A 49 -3.32 6.59 -4.64
C ASN A 49 -2.54 5.64 -3.73
N ILE A 50 -3.19 4.57 -3.30
CA ILE A 50 -2.55 3.56 -2.45
C ILE A 50 -1.45 2.83 -3.23
N LEU A 51 -1.72 2.46 -4.47
CA LEU A 51 -0.72 1.79 -5.32
C LEU A 51 0.49 2.69 -5.59
N ASP A 52 0.25 3.99 -5.82
CA ASP A 52 1.33 4.95 -6.00
C ASP A 52 2.16 5.08 -4.73
N ALA A 53 1.51 5.15 -3.57
CA ALA A 53 2.19 5.20 -2.29
C ALA A 53 3.04 3.95 -2.07
N LEU A 54 2.50 2.78 -2.42
CA LEU A 54 3.24 1.53 -2.31
C LEU A 54 4.51 1.56 -3.16
N SER A 55 4.41 2.04 -4.39
CA SER A 55 5.57 2.15 -5.29
C SER A 55 6.65 3.05 -4.68
N ARG A 56 6.25 4.19 -4.09
CA ARG A 56 7.21 5.08 -3.44
C ARG A 56 7.89 4.41 -2.25
N LEU A 57 7.13 3.66 -1.46
CA LEU A 57 7.69 2.95 -0.31
C LEU A 57 8.64 1.83 -0.73
N GLU A 58 8.32 1.15 -1.82
CA GLU A 58 9.21 0.11 -2.35
C GLU A 58 10.56 0.68 -2.73
N VAL A 59 10.58 1.86 -3.34
CA VAL A 59 11.83 2.55 -3.68
C VAL A 59 12.61 2.90 -2.42
N LYS A 60 11.93 3.46 -1.41
CA LYS A 60 12.57 3.81 -0.14
C LYS A 60 13.16 2.59 0.58
N GLN A 61 12.44 1.46 0.57
CA GLN A 61 12.93 0.24 1.19
C GLN A 61 14.13 -0.33 0.45
N ALA A 62 14.13 -0.27 -0.87
CA ALA A 62 15.27 -0.70 -1.68
C ALA A 62 16.52 0.15 -1.40
N GLU A 63 16.35 1.47 -1.26
CA GLU A 63 17.44 2.38 -0.94
C GLU A 63 18.03 2.06 0.43
N ARG A 64 17.19 1.71 1.41
CA ARG A 64 17.65 1.35 2.75
C ARG A 64 18.50 0.08 2.75
N LYS A 65 18.18 -0.87 1.89
CA LYS A 65 18.93 -2.13 1.82
C LYS A 65 20.34 -1.95 1.29
N GLU A 66 20.56 -0.91 0.52
CA GLU A 66 21.87 -0.65 -0.06
C GLU A 66 22.81 0.08 0.90
N ALA A 67 22.27 0.62 1.97
CA ALA A 67 23.07 1.37 2.96
C ALA A 67 23.83 0.41 3.95
#